data_2ffbcd3204166bd01049965d6c96f6b8
#
_entry.id   2ffbcd3204166bd01049965d6c96f6b8
#
_cell.length_a   1.000
_cell.length_b   1.000
_cell.length_c   1.000
_cell.angle_alpha   90.00
_cell.angle_beta   90.00
_cell.angle_gamma   90.00
#
_symmetry.space_group_name_H-M   'P 1'
#
loop_
_entity.id
_entity.type
_entity.pdbx_description
1 polymer ?
#
loop_
_entity_poly.entity_id
_entity_poly.type
_entity_poly.pdbx_seq_one_letter_code
_entity_poly.pdbx_strand_id
1 'polypeptide(L)'
;MQNMKQKIYHIIIFLLFWFCGIAYSQNPKADILRQDLSGLFDNSSMIGILGEDCSRIDIHITEVRKVDNREYGIKGVSRTRLFLICPFEGNIYIDSISSCSQIMKSECTEVDGFIYGHYSFAEYGDKQYRGTFSSSFKQGYRMSGQQIEKGRNEMAELKLNLSEYRGKWKSAKGLTKICSWADEIIPDTPANFCLFNDAGEWIVSPKYRKNGWENLYNAYHNENLTTDEIQKAREVEEQEWWVNNANHVK
;
A
#
# COMPACT_ATOMS: atom_id res chain seq x y z
N MET A 1 -8.73 -45.94 54.70
CA MET A 1 -9.44 -44.74 54.19
C MET A 1 -8.52 -43.56 53.88
N GLN A 2 -7.46 -43.32 54.64
CA GLN A 2 -6.52 -42.21 54.44
C GLN A 2 -5.69 -42.32 53.15
N ASN A 3 -5.26 -43.51 52.77
CA ASN A 3 -4.45 -43.77 51.57
C ASN A 3 -5.19 -43.55 50.23
N MET A 4 -6.51 -43.70 50.23
CA MET A 4 -7.33 -43.53 49.04
C MET A 4 -7.58 -42.03 48.74
N LYS A 5 -7.74 -41.21 49.78
CA LYS A 5 -7.88 -39.74 49.65
C LYS A 5 -6.61 -39.09 49.09
N GLN A 6 -5.43 -39.55 49.53
CA GLN A 6 -4.15 -39.05 49.03
C GLN A 6 -3.92 -39.40 47.55
N LYS A 7 -4.29 -40.57 47.07
CA LYS A 7 -4.21 -40.97 45.67
C LYS A 7 -5.15 -40.12 44.78
N ILE A 8 -6.34 -39.82 45.27
CA ILE A 8 -7.29 -38.98 44.54
C ILE A 8 -6.76 -37.54 44.39
N TYR A 9 -6.15 -36.96 45.43
CA TYR A 9 -5.53 -35.63 45.36
C TYR A 9 -4.39 -35.56 44.33
N HIS A 10 -3.56 -36.56 44.22
CA HIS A 10 -2.47 -36.63 43.24
C HIS A 10 -2.98 -36.73 41.81
N ILE A 11 -4.06 -37.44 41.57
CA ILE A 11 -4.71 -37.57 40.26
C ILE A 11 -5.37 -36.25 39.85
N ILE A 12 -6.03 -35.55 40.77
CA ILE A 12 -6.66 -34.25 40.49
C ILE A 12 -5.58 -33.17 40.18
N ILE A 13 -4.48 -33.16 40.94
CA ILE A 13 -3.35 -32.21 40.68
C ILE A 13 -2.71 -32.52 39.32
N PHE A 14 -2.55 -33.80 38.95
CA PHE A 14 -1.98 -34.18 37.66
C PHE A 14 -2.90 -33.81 36.48
N LEU A 15 -4.22 -33.94 36.64
CA LEU A 15 -5.21 -33.50 35.65
C LEU A 15 -5.26 -31.98 35.53
N LEU A 16 -5.15 -31.24 36.63
CA LEU A 16 -5.07 -29.75 36.59
C LEU A 16 -3.79 -29.28 35.90
N PHE A 17 -2.65 -29.93 36.10
CA PHE A 17 -1.42 -29.60 35.34
C PHE A 17 -1.51 -29.95 33.87
N TRP A 18 -2.27 -30.98 33.49
CA TRP A 18 -2.47 -31.32 32.08
C TRP A 18 -3.43 -30.35 31.35
N PHE A 19 -4.40 -29.78 32.07
CA PHE A 19 -5.29 -28.75 31.53
C PHE A 19 -4.63 -27.36 31.47
N CYS A 20 -3.68 -27.04 32.33
CA CYS A 20 -2.92 -25.77 32.24
C CYS A 20 -1.81 -25.79 31.17
N GLY A 21 -1.47 -26.93 30.59
CA GLY A 21 -0.39 -27.07 29.61
C GLY A 21 -0.78 -26.80 28.16
N ILE A 22 -2.06 -26.56 27.86
CA ILE A 22 -2.49 -26.10 26.54
C ILE A 22 -2.67 -24.58 26.56
N ALA A 23 -1.64 -23.86 26.99
CA ALA A 23 -1.44 -22.52 26.49
C ALA A 23 -1.08 -22.68 25.02
N TYR A 24 -2.09 -22.64 24.14
CA TYR A 24 -1.86 -22.40 22.72
C TYR A 24 -0.98 -21.16 22.64
N SER A 25 0.28 -21.35 22.30
CA SER A 25 1.13 -20.25 21.84
C SER A 25 0.43 -19.72 20.59
N GLN A 26 -0.48 -18.78 20.77
CA GLN A 26 -1.11 -18.08 19.67
C GLN A 26 0.05 -17.43 18.91
N ASN A 27 0.29 -17.88 17.70
CA ASN A 27 1.22 -17.20 16.81
C ASN A 27 0.48 -15.99 16.25
N PRO A 28 0.74 -14.78 16.78
CA PRO A 28 -0.04 -13.59 16.40
C PRO A 28 0.00 -13.31 14.90
N LYS A 29 1.06 -13.74 14.21
CA LYS A 29 1.16 -13.63 12.75
C LYS A 29 0.21 -14.58 12.03
N ALA A 30 -0.01 -15.77 12.55
CA ALA A 30 -0.97 -16.74 11.99
C ALA A 30 -2.41 -16.24 12.17
N ASP A 31 -2.70 -15.58 13.28
CA ASP A 31 -4.03 -15.01 13.55
C ASP A 31 -4.32 -13.82 12.64
N ILE A 32 -3.33 -12.99 12.33
CA ILE A 32 -3.43 -11.92 11.33
C ILE A 32 -3.82 -12.49 9.96
N LEU A 33 -3.12 -13.52 9.48
CA LEU A 33 -3.39 -14.12 8.16
C LEU A 33 -4.76 -14.78 8.03
N ARG A 34 -5.40 -15.16 9.13
CA ARG A 34 -6.75 -15.73 9.09
C ARG A 34 -7.82 -14.69 8.85
N GLN A 35 -7.55 -13.44 9.22
CA GLN A 35 -8.48 -12.34 9.01
C GLN A 35 -8.61 -11.98 7.53
N ASP A 36 -9.63 -11.22 7.20
CA ASP A 36 -9.74 -10.59 5.89
C ASP A 36 -8.94 -9.28 5.89
N LEU A 37 -7.88 -9.24 5.10
CA LEU A 37 -7.00 -8.10 4.97
C LEU A 37 -7.34 -7.23 3.74
N SER A 38 -8.46 -7.49 3.06
CA SER A 38 -8.88 -6.73 1.86
C SER A 38 -8.89 -5.23 2.11
N GLY A 39 -9.40 -4.80 3.28
CA GLY A 39 -9.46 -3.40 3.66
C GLY A 39 -8.11 -2.69 3.75
N LEU A 40 -6.99 -3.41 3.80
CA LEU A 40 -5.66 -2.80 3.77
C LEU A 40 -5.27 -2.29 2.39
N PHE A 41 -5.85 -2.85 1.35
CA PHE A 41 -5.50 -2.56 -0.04
C PHE A 41 -6.61 -1.82 -0.79
N ASP A 42 -7.86 -1.95 -0.33
CA ASP A 42 -9.04 -1.45 -1.01
C ASP A 42 -9.11 0.08 -1.05
N ASN A 43 -9.70 0.60 -2.14
CA ASN A 43 -9.89 2.04 -2.38
C ASN A 43 -8.62 2.87 -2.14
N SER A 44 -7.48 2.36 -2.62
CA SER A 44 -6.17 3.01 -2.46
C SER A 44 -5.78 3.76 -3.71
N SER A 45 -5.53 5.07 -3.57
CA SER A 45 -4.94 5.92 -4.60
C SER A 45 -3.51 6.25 -4.23
N MET A 46 -2.60 6.06 -5.18
CA MET A 46 -1.18 6.32 -5.01
C MET A 46 -0.61 6.95 -6.27
N ILE A 47 0.44 7.74 -6.10
CA ILE A 47 1.20 8.30 -7.21
C ILE A 47 2.58 7.66 -7.29
N GLY A 48 3.16 7.63 -8.49
CA GLY A 48 4.43 6.97 -8.70
C GLY A 48 5.15 7.43 -9.95
N ILE A 49 6.22 6.71 -10.25
CA ILE A 49 7.05 6.91 -11.44
C ILE A 49 6.99 5.71 -12.37
N LEU A 50 7.10 5.98 -13.66
CA LEU A 50 7.22 4.99 -14.73
C LEU A 50 8.40 5.35 -15.63
N GLY A 51 9.48 4.56 -15.55
CA GLY A 51 10.71 4.75 -16.33
C GLY A 51 11.73 5.66 -15.67
N GLU A 52 12.92 5.69 -16.24
CA GLU A 52 14.07 6.44 -15.73
C GLU A 52 13.89 7.97 -15.84
N ASP A 53 13.01 8.41 -16.72
CA ASP A 53 12.62 9.81 -16.84
C ASP A 53 11.64 10.27 -15.74
N CYS A 54 11.30 9.38 -14.81
CA CYS A 54 10.34 9.61 -13.73
C CYS A 54 9.00 10.17 -14.24
N SER A 55 8.50 9.64 -15.37
CA SER A 55 7.15 9.97 -15.84
C SER A 55 6.13 9.59 -14.79
N ARG A 56 5.19 10.51 -14.51
CA ARG A 56 4.13 10.26 -13.52
C ARG A 56 3.22 9.12 -13.94
N ILE A 57 2.89 8.28 -12.99
CA ILE A 57 1.82 7.30 -13.06
C ILE A 57 0.96 7.43 -11.80
N ASP A 58 -0.36 7.40 -11.98
CA ASP A 58 -1.32 7.31 -10.89
C ASP A 58 -1.93 5.92 -10.89
N ILE A 59 -2.08 5.32 -9.72
CA ILE A 59 -2.65 3.98 -9.51
C ILE A 59 -3.84 4.10 -8.57
N HIS A 60 -4.95 3.47 -8.93
CA HIS A 60 -6.10 3.35 -8.04
C HIS A 60 -6.60 1.90 -8.00
N ILE A 61 -6.68 1.32 -6.80
CA ILE A 61 -7.23 -0.01 -6.57
C ILE A 61 -8.73 0.12 -6.32
N THR A 62 -9.54 -0.49 -7.17
CA THR A 62 -11.01 -0.37 -7.16
C THR A 62 -11.72 -1.55 -6.51
N GLU A 63 -11.09 -2.72 -6.48
CA GLU A 63 -11.68 -3.94 -5.91
C GLU A 63 -10.58 -4.83 -5.34
N VAL A 64 -10.82 -5.35 -4.14
CA VAL A 64 -9.96 -6.35 -3.50
C VAL A 64 -10.80 -7.52 -3.04
N ARG A 65 -10.41 -8.73 -3.40
CA ARG A 65 -11.10 -9.96 -3.03
C ARG A 65 -10.13 -10.97 -2.42
N LYS A 66 -10.40 -11.39 -1.21
CA LYS A 66 -9.65 -12.49 -0.58
C LYS A 66 -9.82 -13.78 -1.38
N VAL A 67 -8.72 -14.39 -1.80
CA VAL A 67 -8.67 -15.70 -2.48
C VAL A 67 -8.37 -16.77 -1.45
N ASP A 68 -7.31 -16.57 -0.66
CA ASP A 68 -7.00 -17.39 0.50
C ASP A 68 -6.37 -16.54 1.63
N ASN A 69 -5.69 -17.17 2.59
CA ASN A 69 -5.09 -16.46 3.72
C ASN A 69 -3.88 -15.58 3.34
N ARG A 70 -3.32 -15.76 2.16
CA ARG A 70 -2.13 -15.05 1.69
C ARG A 70 -2.30 -14.43 0.31
N GLU A 71 -3.37 -14.75 -0.41
CA GLU A 71 -3.60 -14.31 -1.77
C GLU A 71 -4.86 -13.44 -1.86
N TYR A 72 -4.73 -12.30 -2.53
CA TYR A 72 -5.80 -11.33 -2.76
C TYR A 72 -5.86 -10.99 -4.24
N GLY A 73 -7.02 -11.22 -4.84
CA GLY A 73 -7.32 -10.75 -6.20
C GLY A 73 -7.58 -9.24 -6.18
N ILE A 74 -6.97 -8.53 -7.12
CA ILE A 74 -6.98 -7.07 -7.22
C ILE A 74 -7.52 -6.67 -8.57
N LYS A 75 -8.39 -5.64 -8.60
CA LYS A 75 -8.67 -4.85 -9.79
C LYS A 75 -8.36 -3.39 -9.53
N GLY A 76 -7.99 -2.68 -10.57
CA GLY A 76 -7.67 -1.27 -10.48
C GLY A 76 -7.51 -0.63 -11.84
N VAL A 77 -7.12 0.63 -11.79
CA VAL A 77 -6.82 1.42 -12.98
C VAL A 77 -5.50 2.16 -12.80
N SER A 78 -4.74 2.26 -13.87
CA SER A 78 -3.56 3.11 -13.96
C SER A 78 -3.84 4.31 -14.86
N ARG A 79 -3.24 5.48 -14.57
CA ARG A 79 -3.28 6.66 -15.42
C ARG A 79 -1.87 7.18 -15.62
N THR A 80 -1.44 7.32 -16.86
CA THR A 80 -0.11 7.88 -17.19
C THR A 80 -0.17 9.39 -17.41
N ARG A 81 1.00 10.03 -17.52
CA ARG A 81 1.13 11.46 -17.84
C ARG A 81 0.39 11.92 -19.09
N LEU A 82 0.10 11.01 -20.01
CA LEU A 82 -0.67 11.29 -21.22
C LEU A 82 -2.17 11.11 -21.02
N PHE A 83 -2.62 10.99 -19.77
CA PHE A 83 -4.02 10.72 -19.39
C PHE A 83 -4.57 9.41 -20.00
N LEU A 84 -3.69 8.51 -20.42
CA LEU A 84 -4.08 7.17 -20.83
C LEU A 84 -4.45 6.37 -19.59
N ILE A 85 -5.68 5.91 -19.54
CA ILE A 85 -6.21 5.09 -18.46
C ILE A 85 -6.27 3.65 -18.92
N CYS A 86 -5.62 2.77 -18.15
CA CYS A 86 -5.62 1.33 -18.41
C CYS A 86 -6.15 0.61 -17.18
N PRO A 87 -7.24 -0.16 -17.29
CA PRO A 87 -7.65 -1.07 -16.24
C PRO A 87 -6.65 -2.21 -16.13
N PHE A 88 -6.46 -2.69 -14.90
CA PHE A 88 -5.63 -3.86 -14.61
C PHE A 88 -6.31 -4.81 -13.65
N GLU A 89 -5.89 -6.07 -13.69
CA GLU A 89 -6.25 -7.09 -12.72
C GLU A 89 -5.05 -7.98 -12.41
N GLY A 90 -5.10 -8.66 -11.27
CA GLY A 90 -4.06 -9.59 -10.85
C GLY A 90 -4.14 -9.92 -9.38
N ASN A 91 -3.01 -10.28 -8.79
CA ASN A 91 -2.97 -10.74 -7.41
C ASN A 91 -1.87 -10.07 -6.61
N ILE A 92 -2.11 -9.98 -5.31
CA ILE A 92 -1.14 -9.73 -4.25
C ILE A 92 -0.94 -11.04 -3.50
N TYR A 93 0.31 -11.36 -3.16
CA TYR A 93 0.71 -12.52 -2.36
C TYR A 93 1.48 -12.07 -1.13
N ILE A 94 1.02 -12.46 0.06
CA ILE A 94 1.66 -12.10 1.33
C ILE A 94 2.78 -13.11 1.63
N ASP A 95 4.02 -12.64 1.65
CA ASP A 95 5.19 -13.45 1.98
C ASP A 95 5.44 -13.49 3.48
N SER A 96 5.37 -12.32 4.14
CA SER A 96 5.68 -12.21 5.56
C SER A 96 4.96 -11.05 6.25
N ILE A 97 4.88 -11.13 7.58
CA ILE A 97 4.36 -10.10 8.46
C ILE A 97 5.41 -9.79 9.51
N SER A 98 5.71 -8.52 9.72
CA SER A 98 6.56 -8.04 10.80
C SER A 98 5.75 -7.26 11.82
N SER A 99 6.24 -7.21 13.05
CA SER A 99 5.74 -6.30 14.08
C SER A 99 6.71 -5.13 14.22
N CYS A 100 6.18 -3.92 14.40
CA CYS A 100 7.00 -2.76 14.73
C CYS A 100 7.40 -2.78 16.21
N SER A 101 8.58 -2.26 16.51
CA SER A 101 8.94 -1.92 17.89
C SER A 101 8.06 -0.76 18.38
N GLN A 102 7.91 -0.60 19.72
CA GLN A 102 7.10 0.48 20.31
C GLN A 102 7.53 1.90 19.89
N ILE A 103 8.76 2.06 19.38
CA ILE A 103 9.33 3.34 18.95
C ILE A 103 8.56 3.94 17.75
N MET A 104 7.83 3.14 16.98
CA MET A 104 7.04 3.61 15.82
C MET A 104 5.62 4.01 16.19
N LYS A 105 5.26 4.00 17.46
CA LYS A 105 3.95 4.44 17.93
C LYS A 105 4.06 5.81 18.57
N SER A 106 3.36 6.78 18.00
CA SER A 106 3.19 8.12 18.53
C SER A 106 1.73 8.53 18.47
N GLU A 107 1.38 9.68 19.02
CA GLU A 107 0.00 10.20 18.94
C GLU A 107 -0.50 10.35 17.48
N CYS A 108 0.43 10.60 16.54
CA CYS A 108 0.11 10.83 15.13
C CYS A 108 0.48 9.64 14.21
N THR A 109 1.14 8.59 14.74
CA THR A 109 1.56 7.41 13.97
C THR A 109 1.15 6.15 14.70
N GLU A 110 0.24 5.41 14.09
CA GLU A 110 -0.25 4.13 14.60
C GLU A 110 0.07 3.03 13.60
N VAL A 111 1.19 2.35 13.82
CA VAL A 111 1.63 1.21 13.01
C VAL A 111 2.07 0.09 13.94
N ASP A 112 1.37 -1.03 13.91
CA ASP A 112 1.72 -2.22 14.67
C ASP A 112 2.68 -3.14 13.92
N GLY A 113 2.75 -2.98 12.59
CA GLY A 113 3.68 -3.73 11.77
C GLY A 113 3.46 -3.52 10.28
N PHE A 114 4.19 -4.30 9.52
CA PHE A 114 4.12 -4.30 8.06
C PHE A 114 3.89 -5.69 7.51
N ILE A 115 3.07 -5.74 6.47
CA ILE A 115 2.89 -6.88 5.59
C ILE A 115 3.80 -6.67 4.38
N TYR A 116 4.58 -7.67 4.04
CA TYR A 116 5.44 -7.70 2.87
C TYR A 116 5.01 -8.81 1.94
N GLY A 117 5.13 -8.57 0.67
CA GLY A 117 4.80 -9.58 -0.32
C GLY A 117 5.18 -9.16 -1.73
N HIS A 118 4.64 -9.89 -2.68
CA HIS A 118 4.82 -9.60 -4.09
C HIS A 118 3.47 -9.47 -4.80
N TYR A 119 3.50 -8.83 -5.95
CA TYR A 119 2.30 -8.58 -6.74
C TYR A 119 2.57 -8.79 -8.23
N SER A 120 1.49 -9.06 -8.95
CA SER A 120 1.49 -9.11 -10.40
C SER A 120 0.14 -8.63 -10.91
N PHE A 121 0.12 -7.49 -11.62
CA PHE A 121 -1.07 -6.86 -12.19
C PHE A 121 -0.91 -6.73 -13.69
N ALA A 122 -1.80 -7.32 -14.46
CA ALA A 122 -1.81 -7.26 -15.90
C ALA A 122 -2.82 -6.21 -16.39
N GLU A 123 -2.37 -5.24 -17.19
CA GLU A 123 -3.26 -4.27 -17.83
C GLU A 123 -4.01 -4.92 -18.97
N TYR A 124 -5.30 -4.58 -19.11
CA TYR A 124 -6.15 -4.98 -20.23
C TYR A 124 -6.79 -3.74 -20.86
N GLY A 125 -7.24 -3.86 -22.12
CA GLY A 125 -7.71 -2.72 -22.90
C GLY A 125 -6.97 -2.61 -24.24
N ASP A 126 -6.58 -1.42 -24.66
CA ASP A 126 -5.88 -1.23 -25.96
C ASP A 126 -4.49 -1.92 -25.92
N LYS A 127 -4.27 -2.80 -26.90
CA LYS A 127 -3.06 -3.64 -27.00
C LYS A 127 -1.75 -2.84 -27.06
N GLN A 128 -1.80 -1.60 -27.52
CA GLN A 128 -0.60 -0.78 -27.73
C GLN A 128 0.05 -0.35 -26.40
N TYR A 129 -0.76 -0.17 -25.36
CA TYR A 129 -0.33 0.43 -24.09
C TYR A 129 -0.31 -0.55 -22.91
N ARG A 130 -0.64 -1.82 -23.16
CA ARG A 130 -0.71 -2.84 -22.11
C ARG A 130 0.64 -3.34 -21.67
N GLY A 131 0.75 -3.57 -20.38
CA GLY A 131 1.87 -4.21 -19.76
C GLY A 131 1.48 -4.96 -18.48
N THR A 132 2.48 -5.40 -17.77
CA THR A 132 2.33 -6.07 -16.47
C THR A 132 3.20 -5.36 -15.46
N PHE A 133 2.60 -4.93 -14.37
CA PHE A 133 3.30 -4.46 -13.17
C PHE A 133 3.62 -5.66 -12.29
N SER A 134 4.84 -5.76 -11.80
CA SER A 134 5.21 -6.86 -10.89
C SER A 134 6.41 -6.51 -10.05
N SER A 135 6.48 -7.02 -8.88
CA SER A 135 7.57 -7.19 -7.92
C SER A 135 7.04 -7.15 -6.46
N SER A 136 7.61 -6.33 -5.57
CA SER A 136 7.34 -6.37 -4.13
C SER A 136 6.48 -5.20 -3.66
N PHE A 137 5.78 -5.43 -2.56
CA PHE A 137 5.05 -4.39 -1.85
C PHE A 137 5.31 -4.46 -0.34
N LYS A 138 5.03 -3.33 0.32
CA LYS A 138 4.97 -3.19 1.76
C LYS A 138 3.68 -2.47 2.12
N GLN A 139 2.93 -2.98 3.10
CA GLN A 139 1.69 -2.39 3.59
C GLN A 139 1.70 -2.33 5.11
N GLY A 140 1.59 -1.12 5.66
CA GLY A 140 1.48 -0.88 7.10
C GLY A 140 0.09 -1.24 7.62
N TYR A 141 0.04 -1.87 8.79
CA TYR A 141 -1.20 -2.18 9.47
C TYR A 141 -1.18 -1.74 10.94
N ARG A 142 -2.36 -1.51 11.49
CA ARG A 142 -2.58 -1.34 12.93
C ARG A 142 -3.66 -2.29 13.43
N MET A 143 -3.61 -2.58 14.72
CA MET A 143 -4.62 -3.38 15.41
C MET A 143 -5.62 -2.45 16.10
N SER A 144 -6.88 -2.54 15.74
CA SER A 144 -7.98 -1.85 16.41
C SER A 144 -8.81 -2.91 17.14
N GLY A 145 -8.47 -3.18 18.40
CA GLY A 145 -9.00 -4.34 19.13
C GLY A 145 -8.56 -5.65 18.49
N GLN A 146 -9.51 -6.41 17.95
CA GLN A 146 -9.23 -7.64 17.22
C GLN A 146 -9.21 -7.47 15.69
N GLN A 147 -9.53 -6.28 15.18
CA GLN A 147 -9.56 -5.98 13.76
C GLN A 147 -8.23 -5.41 13.28
N ILE A 148 -7.93 -5.67 12.01
CA ILE A 148 -6.75 -5.13 11.34
C ILE A 148 -7.22 -4.01 10.40
N GLU A 149 -6.59 -2.86 10.52
CA GLU A 149 -6.87 -1.67 9.73
C GLU A 149 -5.59 -1.16 9.08
N LYS A 150 -5.72 -0.28 8.07
CA LYS A 150 -4.58 0.46 7.52
C LYS A 150 -3.85 1.18 8.64
N GLY A 151 -2.53 1.13 8.61
CA GLY A 151 -1.71 1.99 9.46
C GLY A 151 -2.06 3.46 9.26
N ARG A 152 -1.77 4.29 10.26
CA ARG A 152 -1.99 5.74 10.21
C ARG A 152 -0.69 6.46 10.44
N ASN A 153 -0.37 7.42 9.59
CA ASN A 153 0.76 8.32 9.76
C ASN A 153 0.29 9.74 9.39
N GLU A 154 0.05 10.56 10.40
CA GLU A 154 -0.39 11.94 10.25
C GLU A 154 0.79 12.93 10.43
N MET A 155 1.99 12.40 10.67
CA MET A 155 3.21 13.21 10.80
C MET A 155 3.96 13.25 9.47
N ALA A 156 3.83 14.33 8.73
CA ALA A 156 4.62 14.60 7.52
C ALA A 156 6.15 14.51 7.75
N GLU A 157 6.60 14.77 8.98
CA GLU A 157 8.00 14.74 9.36
C GLU A 157 8.62 13.33 9.35
N LEU A 158 7.84 12.27 9.62
CA LEU A 158 8.38 10.91 9.70
C LEU A 158 8.70 10.27 8.36
N LYS A 159 8.25 10.85 7.24
CA LYS A 159 8.54 10.37 5.87
C LYS A 159 8.43 8.84 5.74
N LEU A 160 7.39 8.28 6.36
CA LEU A 160 7.15 6.85 6.44
C LEU A 160 6.07 6.43 5.45
N ASN A 161 6.44 5.71 4.41
CA ASN A 161 5.46 5.04 3.56
C ASN A 161 4.76 3.93 4.33
N LEU A 162 3.45 4.00 4.40
CA LEU A 162 2.60 2.92 4.89
C LEU A 162 2.23 1.96 3.76
N SER A 163 2.06 2.49 2.54
CA SER A 163 1.85 1.69 1.33
C SER A 163 2.96 1.99 0.32
N GLU A 164 3.67 0.97 -0.11
CA GLU A 164 4.79 1.11 -1.03
C GLU A 164 4.86 -0.10 -1.96
N TYR A 165 4.94 0.18 -3.24
CA TYR A 165 5.10 -0.80 -4.30
C TYR A 165 6.34 -0.47 -5.10
N ARG A 166 7.26 -1.42 -5.20
CA ARG A 166 8.49 -1.31 -6.00
C ARG A 166 8.46 -2.34 -7.10
N GLY A 167 8.93 -1.99 -8.28
CA GLY A 167 9.01 -3.01 -9.31
C GLY A 167 9.25 -2.51 -10.72
N LYS A 168 8.64 -3.21 -11.64
CA LYS A 168 8.79 -2.99 -13.07
C LYS A 168 7.45 -3.11 -13.76
N TRP A 169 7.31 -2.31 -14.79
CA TRP A 169 6.30 -2.48 -15.82
C TRP A 169 6.94 -3.08 -17.06
N LYS A 170 6.36 -4.16 -17.57
CA LYS A 170 6.82 -4.85 -18.78
C LYS A 170 5.72 -4.82 -19.83
N SER A 171 5.97 -4.18 -20.97
CA SER A 171 5.04 -4.14 -22.09
C SER A 171 4.89 -5.52 -22.75
N ALA A 172 3.78 -5.71 -23.46
CA ALA A 172 3.57 -6.91 -24.30
C ALA A 172 4.67 -7.13 -25.36
N LYS A 173 5.40 -6.07 -25.75
CA LYS A 173 6.54 -6.13 -26.69
C LYS A 173 7.88 -6.38 -26.00
N GLY A 174 7.90 -6.59 -24.69
CA GLY A 174 9.11 -6.89 -23.92
C GLY A 174 9.90 -5.68 -23.40
N LEU A 175 9.47 -4.44 -23.69
CA LEU A 175 10.06 -3.25 -23.09
C LEU A 175 9.82 -3.28 -21.59
N THR A 176 10.87 -3.10 -20.81
CA THR A 176 10.80 -3.04 -19.35
C THR A 176 11.16 -1.66 -18.84
N LYS A 177 10.38 -1.13 -17.90
CA LYS A 177 10.61 0.15 -17.22
C LYS A 177 10.54 -0.05 -15.71
N ILE A 178 11.33 0.70 -14.95
CA ILE A 178 11.13 0.84 -13.50
C ILE A 178 9.74 1.41 -13.29
N CYS A 179 9.00 0.90 -12.31
CA CYS A 179 7.69 1.41 -11.95
C CYS A 179 7.49 1.23 -10.45
N SER A 180 7.39 2.34 -9.73
CA SER A 180 7.25 2.34 -8.26
C SER A 180 6.26 3.42 -7.85
N TRP A 181 5.44 3.14 -6.84
CA TRP A 181 4.46 4.09 -6.29
C TRP A 181 4.28 3.89 -4.78
N ALA A 182 3.82 4.94 -4.11
CA ALA A 182 3.62 4.96 -2.68
C ALA A 182 2.58 5.99 -2.25
N ASP A 183 2.21 5.96 -0.97
CA ASP A 183 1.31 6.94 -0.35
C ASP A 183 2.01 8.25 0.03
N GLU A 184 3.32 8.22 0.32
CA GLU A 184 4.09 9.40 0.73
C GLU A 184 5.29 9.64 -0.20
N ILE A 185 6.41 8.99 0.03
CA ILE A 185 7.64 9.17 -0.73
C ILE A 185 7.77 8.10 -1.80
N ILE A 186 7.80 8.51 -3.06
CA ILE A 186 7.92 7.59 -4.18
C ILE A 186 9.28 6.91 -4.15
N PRO A 187 9.34 5.57 -4.02
CA PRO A 187 10.59 4.84 -3.98
C PRO A 187 11.27 4.80 -5.35
N ASP A 188 12.56 4.42 -5.35
CA ASP A 188 13.39 4.25 -6.55
C ASP A 188 13.54 5.52 -7.41
N THR A 189 13.21 6.69 -6.85
CA THR A 189 13.46 7.98 -7.51
C THR A 189 14.92 8.39 -7.37
N PRO A 190 15.49 9.11 -8.37
CA PRO A 190 16.81 9.72 -8.22
C PRO A 190 16.87 10.68 -7.04
N ALA A 191 18.02 10.81 -6.40
CA ALA A 191 18.20 11.69 -5.24
C ALA A 191 17.81 13.16 -5.49
N ASN A 192 17.82 13.60 -6.75
CA ASN A 192 17.41 14.95 -7.16
C ASN A 192 15.99 14.99 -7.74
N PHE A 193 15.19 13.97 -7.56
CA PHE A 193 13.81 13.94 -8.04
C PHE A 193 12.93 14.92 -7.29
N CYS A 194 13.04 14.96 -5.97
CA CYS A 194 12.31 15.90 -5.15
C CYS A 194 13.27 16.77 -4.31
N LEU A 195 12.80 17.95 -4.01
CA LEU A 195 13.38 18.90 -3.08
C LEU A 195 12.43 18.97 -1.87
N PHE A 196 12.95 19.33 -0.71
CA PHE A 196 12.12 19.58 0.47
C PHE A 196 12.13 21.08 0.74
N ASN A 197 10.96 21.66 0.96
CA ASN A 197 10.87 23.04 1.43
C ASN A 197 11.11 23.14 2.94
N ASP A 198 11.08 24.34 3.48
CA ASP A 198 11.31 24.61 4.90
C ASP A 198 10.22 23.98 5.81
N ALA A 199 9.03 23.70 5.26
CA ALA A 199 7.95 23.00 5.93
C ALA A 199 8.07 21.47 5.88
N GLY A 200 9.12 20.94 5.24
CA GLY A 200 9.34 19.50 5.09
C GLY A 200 8.50 18.84 3.98
N GLU A 201 7.73 19.63 3.22
CA GLU A 201 6.96 19.12 2.08
C GLU A 201 7.89 18.79 0.91
N TRP A 202 7.64 17.69 0.21
CA TRP A 202 8.40 17.37 -0.99
C TRP A 202 7.84 18.06 -2.23
N ILE A 203 8.74 18.60 -3.03
CA ILE A 203 8.42 19.32 -4.26
C ILE A 203 9.16 18.66 -5.41
N VAL A 204 8.46 18.30 -6.48
CA VAL A 204 9.10 17.73 -7.66
C VAL A 204 10.06 18.76 -8.30
N SER A 205 11.30 18.34 -8.47
CA SER A 205 12.35 19.16 -9.07
C SER A 205 11.96 19.65 -10.47
N PRO A 206 12.32 20.89 -10.86
CA PRO A 206 11.99 21.45 -12.17
C PRO A 206 12.36 20.56 -13.36
N LYS A 207 13.44 19.77 -13.21
CA LYS A 207 13.90 18.81 -14.22
C LYS A 207 12.82 17.82 -14.64
N TYR A 208 11.96 17.39 -13.70
CA TYR A 208 11.00 16.31 -13.93
C TYR A 208 9.57 16.80 -14.13
N ARG A 209 9.26 18.08 -13.85
CA ARG A 209 7.88 18.61 -13.87
C ARG A 209 7.14 18.30 -15.18
N LYS A 210 7.80 18.46 -16.32
CA LYS A 210 7.23 18.18 -17.66
C LYS A 210 6.87 16.71 -17.88
N ASN A 211 7.28 15.83 -16.99
CA ASN A 211 6.99 14.39 -17.07
C ASN A 211 5.66 14.01 -16.38
N GLY A 212 4.71 14.96 -16.32
CA GLY A 212 3.37 14.76 -15.75
C GLY A 212 3.18 15.34 -14.34
N TRP A 213 4.18 16.05 -13.81
CA TRP A 213 4.18 16.59 -12.46
C TRP A 213 3.86 18.09 -12.38
N GLU A 214 3.75 18.77 -13.54
CA GLU A 214 3.55 20.22 -13.61
C GLU A 214 2.25 20.65 -12.90
N ASN A 215 1.16 19.89 -13.14
CA ASN A 215 -0.12 20.23 -12.55
C ASN A 215 -0.10 20.09 -11.01
N LEU A 216 0.53 19.01 -10.50
CA LEU A 216 0.72 18.81 -9.06
C LEU A 216 1.51 19.97 -8.44
N TYR A 217 2.59 20.39 -9.09
CA TYR A 217 3.37 21.55 -8.65
C TYR A 217 2.52 22.83 -8.65
N ASN A 218 1.74 23.06 -9.69
CA ASN A 218 0.87 24.25 -9.81
C ASN A 218 -0.25 24.25 -8.76
N ALA A 219 -0.78 23.10 -8.41
CA ALA A 219 -1.84 22.97 -7.43
C ALA A 219 -1.41 23.33 -6.00
N TYR A 220 -0.14 23.02 -5.63
CA TYR A 220 0.26 23.05 -4.22
C TYR A 220 1.52 23.86 -3.92
N HIS A 221 2.34 24.22 -4.93
CA HIS A 221 3.66 24.80 -4.68
C HIS A 221 4.02 25.99 -5.57
N ASN A 222 3.21 26.36 -6.57
CA ASN A 222 3.51 27.45 -7.48
C ASN A 222 2.92 28.77 -7.00
N GLU A 223 3.69 29.53 -6.24
CA GLU A 223 3.30 30.84 -5.69
C GLU A 223 3.13 31.94 -6.76
N ASN A 224 3.57 31.69 -8.01
CA ASN A 224 3.48 32.70 -9.09
C ASN A 224 2.14 32.65 -9.84
N LEU A 225 1.26 31.70 -9.50
CA LEU A 225 -0.06 31.60 -10.13
C LEU A 225 -1.11 32.43 -9.39
N THR A 226 -2.13 32.82 -10.12
CA THR A 226 -3.34 33.41 -9.52
C THR A 226 -4.15 32.36 -8.75
N THR A 227 -4.98 32.83 -7.82
CA THR A 227 -5.87 31.94 -7.04
C THR A 227 -6.73 31.05 -7.95
N ASP A 228 -7.24 31.62 -9.06
CA ASP A 228 -8.08 30.86 -10.01
C ASP A 228 -7.30 29.75 -10.74
N GLU A 229 -6.04 30.00 -11.07
CA GLU A 229 -5.17 29.03 -11.73
C GLU A 229 -4.81 27.88 -10.76
N ILE A 230 -4.50 28.22 -9.50
CA ILE A 230 -4.25 27.24 -8.44
C ILE A 230 -5.50 26.39 -8.22
N GLN A 231 -6.68 27.00 -8.13
CA GLN A 231 -7.93 26.28 -7.93
C GLN A 231 -8.22 25.31 -9.07
N LYS A 232 -8.04 25.72 -10.33
CA LYS A 232 -8.16 24.82 -11.48
C LYS A 232 -7.17 23.66 -11.46
N ALA A 233 -5.94 23.91 -11.04
CA ALA A 233 -4.94 22.86 -10.92
C ALA A 233 -5.33 21.84 -9.83
N ARG A 234 -5.87 22.30 -8.69
CA ARG A 234 -6.38 21.44 -7.62
C ARG A 234 -7.57 20.59 -8.07
N GLU A 235 -8.53 21.17 -8.77
CA GLU A 235 -9.68 20.43 -9.31
C GLU A 235 -9.25 19.25 -10.20
N VAL A 236 -8.16 19.39 -10.95
CA VAL A 236 -7.60 18.30 -11.76
C VAL A 236 -6.92 17.22 -10.90
N GLU A 237 -6.19 17.62 -9.84
CA GLU A 237 -5.50 16.67 -8.94
C GLU A 237 -6.49 15.92 -8.04
N GLU A 238 -7.54 16.60 -7.57
CA GLU A 238 -8.54 16.06 -6.65
C GLU A 238 -9.67 15.32 -7.38
N GLN A 239 -9.67 15.35 -8.71
CA GLN A 239 -10.66 14.62 -9.50
C GLN A 239 -10.56 13.12 -9.29
N GLU A 240 -11.69 12.48 -9.00
CA GLU A 240 -11.83 11.02 -8.98
C GLU A 240 -11.83 10.45 -10.41
N TRP A 241 -10.67 10.54 -11.07
CA TRP A 241 -10.48 10.16 -12.48
C TRP A 241 -10.78 8.69 -12.78
N TRP A 242 -10.84 7.85 -11.77
CA TRP A 242 -11.14 6.42 -11.87
C TRP A 242 -12.64 6.11 -11.98
N VAL A 243 -13.53 6.97 -11.48
CA VAL A 243 -14.98 6.73 -11.40
C VAL A 243 -15.62 6.63 -12.78
N ASN A 244 -15.23 7.49 -13.73
CA ASN A 244 -15.82 7.54 -15.06
C ASN A 244 -15.41 6.38 -15.97
N ASN A 245 -14.40 5.58 -15.58
CA ASN A 245 -13.86 4.51 -16.41
C ASN A 245 -14.28 3.11 -15.96
N ALA A 246 -14.86 2.95 -14.78
CA ALA A 246 -15.44 1.68 -14.33
C ALA A 246 -16.64 1.25 -15.20
N ASN A 247 -17.28 2.17 -15.93
CA ASN A 247 -18.45 1.90 -16.78
C ASN A 247 -18.11 1.52 -18.23
N HIS A 248 -16.86 1.59 -18.65
CA HIS A 248 -16.44 1.21 -20.02
C HIS A 248 -15.85 -0.20 -20.12
N VAL A 249 -15.84 -0.95 -19.02
CA VAL A 249 -15.41 -2.35 -18.98
C VAL A 249 -16.66 -3.23 -19.01
N LYS A 250 -17.25 -3.36 -20.19
CA LYS A 250 -18.23 -4.41 -20.53
C LYS A 250 -17.66 -5.32 -21.59
#